data_6c2365528d6d1c444403872f0dd912b8
#
_entry.id   6c2365528d6d1c444403872f0dd912b8
#
_cell.length_a   1.000
_cell.length_b   1.000
_cell.length_c   1.000
_cell.angle_alpha   90.00
_cell.angle_beta   90.00
_cell.angle_gamma   90.00
#
_symmetry.space_group_name_H-M   'P 1'
#
loop_
_entity.id
_entity.type
_entity.pdbx_description
1 polymer ?
#
loop_
_entity_poly.entity_id
_entity_poly.type
_entity_poly.pdbx_seq_one_letter_code
_entity_poly.pdbx_strand_id
1 'polypeptide(L)'
;MGIGQSAVGAILNGVNALNANNAAMLANILQVGIEEFSPSIAKEISDLYRAIGADVQKRNEYEYPVFSHVQAGMFSPEFRTFTQRDAEGWVSTTKKASDAAFWLEVDGHSMTAPAGSRPSFPEGMLILVDPEEPVDPGDFCIARLNGDEFTFKKLIKDSGQVFLQPLNPQFPMIPCNENCRVVGKVVASQWPDETFG
;
A
#
# COMPACT_ATOMS: atom_id res chain seq x y z
N MET A 1 -30.35 -2.71 15.45
CA MET A 1 -31.00 -1.82 16.46
C MET A 1 -29.94 -0.78 16.86
N GLY A 2 -30.18 0.50 16.59
CA GLY A 2 -29.26 1.59 16.96
C GLY A 2 -29.46 2.02 18.40
N ILE A 3 -28.40 2.45 19.07
CA ILE A 3 -28.49 3.11 20.37
C ILE A 3 -29.20 4.44 20.16
N GLY A 4 -30.29 4.69 20.93
CA GLY A 4 -31.04 5.96 20.92
C GLY A 4 -30.16 7.09 21.47
N GLN A 5 -30.43 8.33 21.05
CA GLN A 5 -29.70 9.55 21.44
C GLN A 5 -29.60 9.73 22.97
N SER A 6 -30.65 9.29 23.71
CA SER A 6 -30.68 9.29 25.16
C SER A 6 -29.73 8.30 25.83
N ALA A 7 -29.45 7.16 25.19
CA ALA A 7 -28.50 6.17 25.70
C ALA A 7 -27.06 6.61 25.53
N VAL A 8 -26.75 7.25 24.42
CA VAL A 8 -25.42 7.87 24.18
C VAL A 8 -25.18 8.99 25.21
N GLY A 9 -26.18 9.85 25.48
CA GLY A 9 -26.06 10.89 26.48
C GLY A 9 -25.85 10.33 27.90
N ALA A 10 -26.52 9.22 28.27
CA ALA A 10 -26.34 8.56 29.54
C ALA A 10 -24.94 7.95 29.74
N ILE A 11 -24.35 7.43 28.67
CA ILE A 11 -22.96 6.91 28.67
C ILE A 11 -21.95 8.06 28.81
N LEU A 12 -22.09 9.14 28.03
CA LEU A 12 -21.22 10.28 28.08
C LEU A 12 -21.26 11.04 29.42
N ASN A 13 -22.40 11.02 30.08
CA ASN A 13 -22.58 11.64 31.41
C ASN A 13 -22.25 10.68 32.60
N GLY A 14 -21.70 9.48 32.31
CA GLY A 14 -21.30 8.54 33.34
C GLY A 14 -22.45 7.86 34.11
N VAL A 15 -23.67 8.00 33.63
CA VAL A 15 -24.89 7.39 34.24
C VAL A 15 -24.95 5.88 33.97
N ASN A 16 -24.49 5.46 32.80
CA ASN A 16 -24.36 4.05 32.43
C ASN A 16 -22.89 3.69 32.22
N ALA A 17 -22.46 2.59 32.82
CA ALA A 17 -21.13 2.05 32.57
C ALA A 17 -20.95 1.67 31.08
N LEU A 18 -19.86 2.10 30.50
CA LEU A 18 -19.49 1.69 29.17
C LEU A 18 -19.11 0.20 29.23
N ASN A 19 -19.82 -0.64 28.50
CA ASN A 19 -19.48 -2.06 28.33
C ASN A 19 -18.94 -2.33 26.92
N ALA A 20 -18.34 -3.51 26.69
CA ALA A 20 -17.73 -3.88 25.42
C ALA A 20 -18.67 -3.71 24.21
N ASN A 21 -19.96 -4.04 24.38
CA ASN A 21 -20.95 -3.95 23.31
C ASN A 21 -21.27 -2.49 22.94
N ASN A 22 -21.45 -1.64 23.95
CA ASN A 22 -21.70 -0.22 23.75
C ASN A 22 -20.45 0.50 23.23
N ALA A 23 -19.26 0.08 23.67
CA ALA A 23 -17.99 0.61 23.16
C ALA A 23 -17.81 0.27 21.68
N ALA A 24 -18.09 -0.96 21.25
CA ALA A 24 -18.01 -1.35 19.84
C ALA A 24 -18.99 -0.55 18.96
N MET A 25 -20.21 -0.31 19.45
CA MET A 25 -21.21 0.50 18.72
C MET A 25 -20.78 1.96 18.62
N LEU A 26 -20.22 2.56 19.68
CA LEU A 26 -19.69 3.92 19.64
C LEU A 26 -18.48 4.05 18.71
N ALA A 27 -17.56 3.11 18.76
CA ALA A 27 -16.41 3.06 17.86
C ALA A 27 -16.85 3.07 16.38
N ASN A 28 -17.86 2.27 16.04
CA ASN A 28 -18.42 2.21 14.69
C ASN A 28 -19.12 3.52 14.27
N ILE A 29 -19.84 4.17 15.18
CA ILE A 29 -20.52 5.45 14.90
C ILE A 29 -19.51 6.59 14.72
N LEU A 30 -18.47 6.60 15.57
CA LEU A 30 -17.46 7.66 15.57
C LEU A 30 -16.32 7.41 14.55
N GLN A 31 -16.28 6.22 13.93
CA GLN A 31 -15.22 5.78 13.02
C GLN A 31 -13.81 5.84 13.66
N VAL A 32 -13.73 5.52 14.96
CA VAL A 32 -12.49 5.51 15.75
C VAL A 32 -12.31 4.18 16.48
N GLY A 33 -11.09 3.86 16.89
CA GLY A 33 -10.80 2.67 17.69
C GLY A 33 -11.35 2.79 19.12
N ILE A 34 -11.74 1.66 19.72
CA ILE A 34 -12.20 1.64 21.13
C ILE A 34 -11.11 2.16 22.07
N GLU A 35 -9.86 1.91 21.75
CA GLU A 35 -8.69 2.35 22.49
C GLU A 35 -8.56 3.89 22.61
N GLU A 36 -9.13 4.63 21.67
CA GLU A 36 -9.06 6.09 21.67
C GLU A 36 -9.94 6.73 22.75
N PHE A 37 -11.04 6.09 23.14
CA PHE A 37 -11.94 6.63 24.16
C PHE A 37 -12.13 5.70 25.39
N SER A 38 -11.74 4.44 25.30
CA SER A 38 -11.79 3.50 26.43
C SER A 38 -10.68 2.45 26.39
N PRO A 39 -9.44 2.81 26.76
CA PRO A 39 -8.32 1.87 26.78
C PRO A 39 -8.54 0.64 27.68
N SER A 40 -9.33 0.79 28.76
CA SER A 40 -9.63 -0.30 29.69
C SER A 40 -10.51 -1.37 29.04
N ILE A 41 -11.56 -0.96 28.32
CA ILE A 41 -12.45 -1.91 27.60
C ILE A 41 -11.72 -2.52 26.41
N ALA A 42 -10.90 -1.76 25.69
CA ALA A 42 -10.08 -2.29 24.62
C ALA A 42 -9.14 -3.40 25.12
N LYS A 43 -8.54 -3.19 26.31
CA LYS A 43 -7.70 -4.21 26.94
C LYS A 43 -8.52 -5.45 27.38
N GLU A 44 -9.68 -5.25 28.00
CA GLU A 44 -10.56 -6.35 28.42
C GLU A 44 -10.98 -7.21 27.23
N ILE A 45 -11.37 -6.59 26.12
CA ILE A 45 -11.71 -7.26 24.86
C ILE A 45 -10.50 -8.04 24.33
N SER A 46 -9.31 -7.42 24.30
CA SER A 46 -8.07 -8.07 23.85
C SER A 46 -7.68 -9.27 24.70
N ASP A 47 -7.81 -9.16 26.02
CA ASP A 47 -7.52 -10.26 26.97
C ASP A 47 -8.53 -11.41 26.81
N LEU A 48 -9.81 -11.10 26.56
CA LEU A 48 -10.83 -12.09 26.25
C LEU A 48 -10.52 -12.87 24.96
N TYR A 49 -10.18 -12.16 23.89
CA TYR A 49 -9.79 -12.80 22.62
C TYR A 49 -8.54 -13.67 22.77
N ARG A 50 -7.56 -13.21 23.54
CA ARG A 50 -6.37 -14.02 23.84
C ARG A 50 -6.73 -15.28 24.63
N ALA A 51 -7.66 -15.20 25.58
CA ALA A 51 -8.11 -16.33 26.40
C ALA A 51 -8.81 -17.42 25.58
N ILE A 52 -9.50 -17.05 24.48
CA ILE A 52 -10.15 -18.00 23.57
C ILE A 52 -9.25 -18.44 22.40
N GLY A 53 -7.96 -18.04 22.43
CA GLY A 53 -7.00 -18.40 21.37
C GLY A 53 -7.19 -17.65 20.05
N ALA A 54 -8.02 -16.63 20.04
CA ALA A 54 -8.18 -15.74 18.90
C ALA A 54 -7.18 -14.59 19.03
N ASP A 55 -6.17 -14.58 18.19
CA ASP A 55 -5.21 -13.47 18.13
C ASP A 55 -5.85 -12.32 17.33
N VAL A 56 -6.34 -11.31 18.06
CA VAL A 56 -6.79 -10.06 17.43
C VAL A 56 -5.56 -9.23 17.12
N GLN A 57 -4.84 -9.63 16.09
CA GLN A 57 -3.92 -8.72 15.45
C GLN A 57 -4.75 -7.68 14.72
N LYS A 58 -4.79 -6.45 15.25
CA LYS A 58 -5.24 -5.28 14.50
C LYS A 58 -4.29 -5.15 13.30
N ARG A 59 -4.65 -5.74 12.18
CA ARG A 59 -3.99 -5.47 10.91
C ARG A 59 -4.39 -4.04 10.56
N ASN A 60 -3.47 -3.10 10.76
CA ASN A 60 -3.65 -1.79 10.15
C ASN A 60 -3.72 -2.03 8.65
N GLU A 61 -4.88 -1.84 8.07
CA GLU A 61 -5.08 -1.85 6.63
C GLU A 61 -4.91 -0.42 6.16
N TYR A 62 -4.08 -0.25 5.16
CA TYR A 62 -3.85 1.01 4.48
C TYR A 62 -4.43 0.86 3.08
N GLU A 63 -5.00 1.91 2.53
CA GLU A 63 -5.53 1.94 1.18
C GLU A 63 -4.75 2.95 0.36
N TYR A 64 -4.36 2.54 -0.85
CA TYR A 64 -3.67 3.40 -1.80
C TYR A 64 -4.38 3.36 -3.15
N PRO A 65 -4.37 4.49 -3.89
CA PRO A 65 -5.01 4.58 -5.19
C PRO A 65 -4.29 3.72 -6.22
N VAL A 66 -5.04 3.18 -7.17
CA VAL A 66 -4.52 2.49 -8.36
C VAL A 66 -4.52 3.48 -9.51
N PHE A 67 -3.38 3.58 -10.21
CA PHE A 67 -3.25 4.41 -11.40
C PHE A 67 -2.83 3.58 -12.60
N SER A 68 -3.22 4.02 -13.81
CA SER A 68 -2.69 3.48 -15.05
C SER A 68 -1.22 3.91 -15.26
N HIS A 69 -0.50 3.19 -16.12
CA HIS A 69 0.88 3.55 -16.50
C HIS A 69 1.00 4.99 -17.05
N VAL A 70 -0.01 5.46 -17.78
CA VAL A 70 -0.04 6.82 -18.33
C VAL A 70 -0.17 7.87 -17.23
N GLN A 71 -1.00 7.58 -16.21
CA GLN A 71 -1.19 8.48 -15.07
C GLN A 71 0.04 8.51 -14.15
N ALA A 72 0.68 7.36 -13.93
CA ALA A 72 1.91 7.27 -13.16
C ALA A 72 3.04 8.15 -13.74
N GLY A 73 3.04 8.36 -15.06
CA GLY A 73 3.97 9.23 -15.73
C GLY A 73 3.91 10.69 -15.34
N MET A 74 2.77 11.13 -14.85
CA MET A 74 2.53 12.51 -14.41
C MET A 74 2.83 12.71 -12.92
N PHE A 75 3.22 11.67 -12.18
CA PHE A 75 3.70 11.74 -10.79
C PHE A 75 5.17 12.24 -10.70
N SER A 76 5.49 13.31 -11.41
CA SER A 76 6.71 14.06 -11.10
C SER A 76 6.43 14.96 -9.89
N PRO A 77 7.37 15.10 -8.92
CA PRO A 77 7.24 16.06 -7.82
C PRO A 77 6.97 17.50 -8.29
N GLU A 78 7.28 17.78 -9.54
CA GLU A 78 7.07 19.08 -10.20
C GLU A 78 5.65 19.26 -10.74
N PHE A 79 4.89 18.16 -10.93
CA PHE A 79 3.51 18.19 -11.43
C PHE A 79 2.58 17.49 -10.44
N ARG A 80 2.29 18.13 -9.31
CA ARG A 80 1.28 17.70 -8.32
C ARG A 80 -0.15 17.91 -8.84
N THR A 81 -0.47 17.42 -10.04
CA THR A 81 -1.77 17.67 -10.67
C THR A 81 -2.73 16.48 -10.59
N PHE A 82 -2.31 15.31 -10.12
CA PHE A 82 -3.22 14.20 -9.89
C PHE A 82 -3.80 14.28 -8.48
N THR A 83 -5.11 14.40 -8.44
CA THR A 83 -5.89 14.29 -7.22
C THR A 83 -6.35 12.83 -7.07
N GLN A 84 -6.73 12.44 -5.86
CA GLN A 84 -7.37 11.14 -5.57
C GLN A 84 -8.60 10.84 -6.46
N ARG A 85 -9.10 11.86 -7.20
CA ARG A 85 -10.22 11.74 -8.14
C ARG A 85 -9.86 11.05 -9.45
N ASP A 86 -8.57 10.95 -9.77
CA ASP A 86 -8.08 10.37 -11.02
C ASP A 86 -7.70 8.90 -10.86
N ALA A 87 -7.86 8.34 -9.66
CA ALA A 87 -7.61 6.93 -9.37
C ALA A 87 -8.66 6.04 -10.05
N GLU A 88 -8.22 4.95 -10.67
CA GLU A 88 -9.09 3.92 -11.24
C GLU A 88 -9.78 3.07 -10.15
N GLY A 89 -9.19 3.02 -8.96
CA GLY A 89 -9.69 2.29 -7.80
C GLY A 89 -8.80 2.50 -6.58
N TRP A 90 -9.12 1.79 -5.50
CA TRP A 90 -8.36 1.77 -4.26
C TRP A 90 -8.13 0.31 -3.86
N VAL A 91 -6.92 0.01 -3.41
CA VAL A 91 -6.53 -1.35 -3.02
C VAL A 91 -5.88 -1.32 -1.64
N SER A 92 -6.42 -2.20 -0.77
CA SER A 92 -5.97 -2.35 0.62
C SER A 92 -4.68 -3.15 0.71
N THR A 93 -3.86 -2.81 1.71
CA THR A 93 -2.64 -3.56 2.04
C THR A 93 -2.29 -3.40 3.52
N THR A 94 -1.56 -4.35 4.07
CA THR A 94 -0.98 -4.24 5.41
C THR A 94 0.36 -3.49 5.42
N LYS A 95 0.89 -3.14 4.26
CA LYS A 95 2.13 -2.38 4.13
C LYS A 95 1.85 -0.89 4.28
N LYS A 96 2.43 -0.28 5.31
CA LYS A 96 2.43 1.18 5.44
C LYS A 96 3.46 1.78 4.46
N ALA A 97 3.02 2.75 3.69
CA ALA A 97 3.82 3.59 2.79
C ALA A 97 3.48 5.07 3.01
N SER A 98 4.10 5.98 2.28
CA SER A 98 3.78 7.41 2.36
C SER A 98 2.39 7.73 1.82
N ASP A 99 1.89 8.94 2.10
CA ASP A 99 0.62 9.42 1.56
C ASP A 99 0.67 9.64 0.03
N ALA A 100 1.87 9.66 -0.54
CA ALA A 100 2.11 9.76 -1.97
C ALA A 100 2.20 8.40 -2.68
N ALA A 101 2.09 7.29 -1.94
CA ALA A 101 2.19 5.94 -2.49
C ALA A 101 0.96 5.58 -3.34
N PHE A 102 1.18 4.75 -4.35
CA PHE A 102 0.13 4.33 -5.28
C PHE A 102 0.42 2.94 -5.86
N TRP A 103 -0.62 2.27 -6.31
CA TRP A 103 -0.53 1.00 -7.00
C TRP A 103 -0.42 1.19 -8.51
N LEU A 104 0.39 0.35 -9.13
CA LEU A 104 0.46 0.16 -10.59
C LEU A 104 0.28 -1.31 -10.91
N GLU A 105 -0.38 -1.59 -12.02
CA GLU A 105 -0.39 -2.92 -12.61
C GLU A 105 0.88 -3.15 -13.43
N VAL A 106 1.49 -4.33 -13.28
CA VAL A 106 2.66 -4.73 -14.07
C VAL A 106 2.23 -5.02 -15.49
N ASP A 107 2.84 -4.33 -16.44
CA ASP A 107 2.65 -4.53 -17.88
C ASP A 107 3.88 -5.24 -18.48
N GLY A 108 3.61 -6.28 -19.26
CA GLY A 108 4.60 -7.08 -19.96
C GLY A 108 5.42 -8.02 -19.07
N HIS A 109 6.39 -8.69 -19.67
CA HIS A 109 7.07 -9.85 -19.10
C HIS A 109 8.51 -9.60 -18.64
N SER A 110 8.98 -8.34 -18.68
CA SER A 110 10.39 -8.02 -18.35
C SER A 110 10.75 -8.30 -16.89
N MET A 111 9.75 -8.29 -15.99
CA MET A 111 9.92 -8.57 -14.57
C MET A 111 9.40 -9.94 -14.14
N THR A 112 9.02 -10.79 -15.11
CA THR A 112 8.71 -12.20 -14.86
C THR A 112 10.01 -12.99 -14.80
N ALA A 113 10.41 -13.42 -13.61
CA ALA A 113 11.64 -14.19 -13.41
C ALA A 113 11.50 -15.61 -14.00
N PRO A 114 12.62 -16.27 -14.37
CA PRO A 114 12.62 -17.67 -14.77
C PRO A 114 11.99 -18.58 -13.73
N ALA A 115 11.42 -19.71 -14.18
CA ALA A 115 10.78 -20.69 -13.30
C ALA A 115 11.69 -21.10 -12.13
N GLY A 116 11.15 -21.04 -10.91
CA GLY A 116 11.87 -21.34 -9.68
C GLY A 116 12.66 -20.18 -9.07
N SER A 117 12.80 -19.05 -9.75
CA SER A 117 13.45 -17.84 -9.24
C SER A 117 12.47 -16.94 -8.49
N ARG A 118 12.94 -16.27 -7.44
CA ARG A 118 12.16 -15.30 -6.64
C ARG A 118 12.99 -14.06 -6.35
N PRO A 119 12.38 -12.87 -6.28
CA PRO A 119 10.97 -12.57 -6.58
C PRO A 119 10.67 -12.64 -8.09
N SER A 120 9.39 -12.66 -8.44
CA SER A 120 8.87 -12.59 -9.81
C SER A 120 7.63 -11.72 -9.82
N PHE A 121 7.50 -10.85 -10.81
CA PHE A 121 6.37 -9.94 -10.95
C PHE A 121 5.76 -10.13 -12.35
N PRO A 122 4.86 -11.12 -12.49
CA PRO A 122 4.17 -11.36 -13.75
C PRO A 122 3.23 -10.21 -14.11
N GLU A 123 2.90 -10.13 -15.39
CA GLU A 123 1.88 -9.23 -15.92
C GLU A 123 0.56 -9.38 -15.16
N GLY A 124 -0.14 -8.26 -14.88
CA GLY A 124 -1.37 -8.21 -14.11
C GLY A 124 -1.18 -8.15 -12.59
N MET A 125 0.04 -8.34 -12.07
CA MET A 125 0.31 -8.16 -10.64
C MET A 125 0.33 -6.68 -10.26
N LEU A 126 -0.22 -6.33 -9.10
CA LEU A 126 -0.13 -4.97 -8.55
C LEU A 126 1.19 -4.78 -7.79
N ILE A 127 1.83 -3.65 -8.00
CA ILE A 127 3.02 -3.20 -7.27
C ILE A 127 2.73 -1.87 -6.58
N LEU A 128 3.05 -1.76 -5.28
CA LEU A 128 2.93 -0.52 -4.52
C LEU A 128 4.21 0.28 -4.66
N VAL A 129 4.09 1.47 -5.24
CA VAL A 129 5.19 2.40 -5.48
C VAL A 129 5.13 3.52 -4.46
N ASP A 130 6.24 3.77 -3.78
CA ASP A 130 6.39 4.90 -2.86
C ASP A 130 7.43 5.89 -3.39
N PRO A 131 7.00 7.09 -3.84
CA PRO A 131 7.91 8.11 -4.35
C PRO A 131 8.78 8.78 -3.27
N GLU A 132 8.41 8.68 -2.00
CA GLU A 132 9.13 9.31 -0.88
C GLU A 132 10.18 8.38 -0.28
N GLU A 133 10.13 7.08 -0.59
CA GLU A 133 11.14 6.12 -0.15
C GLU A 133 12.40 6.20 -1.02
N PRO A 134 13.59 6.29 -0.42
CA PRO A 134 14.84 6.28 -1.16
C PRO A 134 15.05 4.93 -1.86
N VAL A 135 15.59 4.98 -3.08
CA VAL A 135 15.89 3.79 -3.88
C VAL A 135 17.39 3.55 -3.92
N ASP A 136 17.82 2.42 -3.37
CA ASP A 136 19.21 1.98 -3.35
C ASP A 136 19.47 0.86 -4.36
N PRO A 137 20.72 0.64 -4.78
CA PRO A 137 21.10 -0.51 -5.59
C PRO A 137 20.69 -1.84 -4.92
N GLY A 138 19.91 -2.63 -5.65
CA GLY A 138 19.27 -3.85 -5.16
C GLY A 138 17.75 -3.74 -5.03
N ASP A 139 17.22 -2.53 -4.97
CA ASP A 139 15.79 -2.28 -4.87
C ASP A 139 15.08 -2.39 -6.23
N PHE A 140 13.77 -2.64 -6.15
CA PHE A 140 12.87 -2.55 -7.29
C PHE A 140 12.28 -1.14 -7.36
N CYS A 141 12.23 -0.58 -8.56
CA CYS A 141 11.79 0.80 -8.75
C CYS A 141 11.05 1.00 -10.08
N ILE A 142 10.25 2.05 -10.10
CA ILE A 142 9.79 2.66 -11.34
C ILE A 142 10.79 3.74 -11.74
N ALA A 143 11.23 3.69 -12.98
CA ALA A 143 12.07 4.71 -13.58
C ALA A 143 11.42 5.28 -14.84
N ARG A 144 11.66 6.58 -15.08
CA ARG A 144 11.27 7.29 -16.31
C ARG A 144 12.48 7.42 -17.21
N LEU A 145 12.31 7.04 -18.47
CA LEU A 145 13.33 7.08 -19.52
C LEU A 145 12.93 8.07 -20.62
N ASN A 146 13.88 8.77 -21.21
CA ASN A 146 13.71 9.58 -22.41
C ASN A 146 12.49 10.53 -22.41
N GLY A 147 12.11 11.04 -21.26
CA GLY A 147 10.99 11.96 -21.08
C GLY A 147 9.73 11.29 -20.54
N ASP A 148 9.09 10.36 -21.24
CA ASP A 148 7.75 9.88 -20.89
C ASP A 148 7.59 8.34 -20.87
N GLU A 149 8.66 7.59 -21.03
CA GLU A 149 8.63 6.13 -20.94
C GLU A 149 8.85 5.69 -19.49
N PHE A 150 7.90 4.96 -18.91
CA PHE A 150 8.01 4.37 -17.58
C PHE A 150 8.37 2.91 -17.68
N THR A 151 9.24 2.47 -16.79
CA THR A 151 9.65 1.06 -16.73
C THR A 151 9.82 0.60 -15.29
N PHE A 152 9.37 -0.62 -15.04
CA PHE A 152 9.58 -1.33 -13.77
C PHE A 152 10.82 -2.21 -13.88
N LYS A 153 11.83 -1.98 -13.04
CA LYS A 153 13.11 -2.72 -13.07
C LYS A 153 13.71 -2.80 -11.66
N LYS A 154 14.76 -3.61 -11.54
CA LYS A 154 15.66 -3.63 -10.39
C LYS A 154 16.79 -2.64 -10.64
N LEU A 155 17.02 -1.72 -9.69
CA LEU A 155 18.18 -0.83 -9.74
C LEU A 155 19.41 -1.61 -9.33
N ILE A 156 20.45 -1.58 -10.13
CA ILE A 156 21.76 -2.16 -9.81
C ILE A 156 22.88 -1.17 -10.07
N LYS A 157 24.00 -1.38 -9.39
CA LYS A 157 25.24 -0.64 -9.63
C LYS A 157 26.34 -1.62 -9.92
N ASP A 158 26.99 -1.45 -11.08
CA ASP A 158 28.14 -2.23 -11.50
C ASP A 158 29.23 -1.33 -12.05
N SER A 159 30.48 -1.54 -11.59
CA SER A 159 31.65 -0.79 -12.03
C SER A 159 31.48 0.74 -12.02
N GLY A 160 30.73 1.25 -11.02
CA GLY A 160 30.45 2.67 -10.85
C GLY A 160 29.28 3.20 -11.70
N GLN A 161 28.73 2.40 -12.57
CA GLN A 161 27.57 2.72 -13.40
C GLN A 161 26.27 2.16 -12.81
N VAL A 162 25.18 2.86 -13.05
CA VAL A 162 23.84 2.45 -12.61
C VAL A 162 23.05 1.89 -13.78
N PHE A 163 22.39 0.77 -13.56
CA PHE A 163 21.57 0.10 -14.57
C PHE A 163 20.20 -0.27 -14.00
N LEU A 164 19.23 -0.35 -14.87
CA LEU A 164 17.92 -0.90 -14.65
C LEU A 164 17.90 -2.34 -15.19
N GLN A 165 17.89 -3.32 -14.29
CA GLN A 165 17.97 -4.73 -14.59
C GLN A 165 16.58 -5.36 -14.65
N PRO A 166 16.16 -6.01 -15.74
CA PRO A 166 14.99 -6.88 -15.77
C PRO A 166 15.26 -8.17 -14.99
N LEU A 167 14.21 -8.81 -14.48
CA LEU A 167 14.31 -10.16 -13.91
C LEU A 167 14.27 -11.25 -15.00
N ASN A 168 13.65 -10.96 -16.14
CA ASN A 168 13.64 -11.84 -17.28
C ASN A 168 14.91 -11.63 -18.12
N PRO A 169 15.80 -12.63 -18.23
CA PRO A 169 17.08 -12.49 -18.94
C PRO A 169 16.94 -12.33 -20.46
N GLN A 170 15.73 -12.49 -21.01
CA GLN A 170 15.45 -12.24 -22.43
C GLN A 170 15.40 -10.73 -22.75
N PHE A 171 15.29 -9.89 -21.72
CA PHE A 171 15.26 -8.43 -21.87
C PHE A 171 16.63 -7.82 -21.55
N PRO A 172 17.05 -6.78 -22.25
CA PRO A 172 18.34 -6.14 -21.99
C PRO A 172 18.32 -5.30 -20.72
N MET A 173 19.48 -5.18 -20.08
CA MET A 173 19.71 -4.14 -19.07
C MET A 173 19.74 -2.75 -19.73
N ILE A 174 19.18 -1.77 -19.03
CA ILE A 174 19.10 -0.38 -19.51
C ILE A 174 20.04 0.48 -18.66
N PRO A 175 21.02 1.18 -19.25
CA PRO A 175 21.83 2.13 -18.49
C PRO A 175 20.97 3.27 -17.94
N CYS A 176 21.09 3.55 -16.63
CA CYS A 176 20.42 4.67 -15.99
C CYS A 176 21.39 5.86 -15.96
N ASN A 177 21.36 6.66 -17.01
CA ASN A 177 22.18 7.84 -17.23
C ASN A 177 21.34 9.13 -17.06
N GLU A 178 21.79 10.24 -17.66
CA GLU A 178 21.13 11.56 -17.57
C GLU A 178 19.67 11.56 -18.04
N ASN A 179 19.30 10.63 -18.93
CA ASN A 179 17.93 10.48 -19.44
C ASN A 179 17.08 9.52 -18.60
N CYS A 180 17.58 9.06 -17.47
CA CYS A 180 16.89 8.15 -16.57
C CYS A 180 16.66 8.82 -15.22
N ARG A 181 15.40 8.82 -14.77
CA ARG A 181 15.03 9.32 -13.45
C ARG A 181 14.22 8.26 -12.70
N VAL A 182 14.66 7.91 -11.50
CA VAL A 182 13.89 7.06 -10.59
C VAL A 182 12.69 7.84 -10.06
N VAL A 183 11.50 7.24 -10.15
CA VAL A 183 10.22 7.84 -9.74
C VAL A 183 9.84 7.44 -8.33
N GLY A 184 10.03 6.16 -7.98
CA GLY A 184 9.70 5.65 -6.66
C GLY A 184 10.14 4.19 -6.46
N LYS A 185 10.22 3.81 -5.20
CA LYS A 185 10.54 2.45 -4.77
C LYS A 185 9.33 1.56 -4.78
N VAL A 186 9.45 0.34 -5.25
CA VAL A 186 8.42 -0.69 -5.08
C VAL A 186 8.57 -1.31 -3.71
N VAL A 187 7.56 -1.10 -2.85
CA VAL A 187 7.60 -1.48 -1.43
C VAL A 187 6.71 -2.68 -1.08
N ALA A 188 5.77 -3.04 -1.96
CA ALA A 188 4.92 -4.23 -1.85
C ALA A 188 4.44 -4.70 -3.22
N SER A 189 3.91 -5.91 -3.27
CA SER A 189 3.22 -6.44 -4.45
C SER A 189 2.15 -7.43 -4.02
N GLN A 190 1.05 -7.50 -4.78
CA GLN A 190 -0.03 -8.46 -4.57
C GLN A 190 -0.78 -8.72 -5.88
N TRP A 191 -1.53 -9.81 -5.94
CA TRP A 191 -2.48 -10.02 -7.02
C TRP A 191 -3.75 -9.20 -6.76
N PRO A 192 -4.41 -8.69 -7.81
CA PRO A 192 -5.75 -8.13 -7.67
C PRO A 192 -6.71 -9.17 -7.08
N ASP A 193 -7.65 -8.73 -6.22
CA ASP A 193 -8.63 -9.62 -5.60
C ASP A 193 -9.49 -10.35 -6.63
N GLU A 194 -9.74 -9.72 -7.76
CA GLU A 194 -10.51 -10.24 -8.89
C GLU A 194 -9.82 -11.41 -9.62
N THR A 195 -8.51 -11.62 -9.39
CA THR A 195 -7.73 -12.68 -10.05
C THR A 195 -8.24 -14.07 -9.72
N PHE A 196 -8.89 -14.23 -8.57
CA PHE A 196 -9.39 -15.53 -8.09
C PHE A 196 -10.92 -15.67 -8.13
N GLY A 197 -11.64 -14.71 -8.69
CA GLY A 197 -13.06 -14.74 -9.04
C GLY A 197 -13.99 -14.51 -7.88
#